data_b85d311f730cce1354573f59ace79070
#
_entry.id   b85d311f730cce1354573f59ace79070
#
_cell.length_a   1.000
_cell.length_b   1.000
_cell.length_c   1.000
_cell.angle_alpha   90.00
_cell.angle_beta   90.00
_cell.angle_gamma   90.00
#
_symmetry.space_group_name_H-M   'P 1'
#
loop_
_entity.id
_entity.type
_entity.pdbx_description
1 polymer ?
#
loop_
_entity_poly.entity_id
_entity_poly.type
_entity_poly.pdbx_seq_one_letter_code
_entity_poly.pdbx_strand_id
1 'polypeptide(L)'
;MEDKWKELSTDEKQEEMFKRWLSPQGIEFTNPEAEKAYKERVTRIKDAIQLKKNPDRVPVMLMLGFFPAFYSGITPREAMYDYDKLLMAWKKMILDFKPDAHIGCFVPGPGKLFDILDYKLYAWPGHGASPNHSYQCLESDYMKVDEYDAFIQDPSGYFRSVYLPRVFGALDPLKQLAPLTNIVELPFTGGNILPYGLPDVQEALKALMEAGSEALKWAGTLGAYDKEMAEAGFPNFFGGASKAPYDTLGDTLRGTRGIMLDIYRQPDKVLEALRVITPLMVNMGVSMAKMNGNPIVFIPLHKGADGFLSDEQFKTFYWPTFKKLLMGLIEEGCVPFSYVEGGFNSRLDVIKDVPKGKVIWAFDTTDMTRAKEILGSSACIGGNMPIAILNIGTPQEVKDYAKKLIDTAGKDGGYIMMNGAVIDEAKPENIKAMIDFTKEYGVYK
;
A
#
# COMPACT_ATOMS: atom_id res chain seq x y z
N MET A 1 1.43 -5.49 -28.36
CA MET A 1 0.46 -5.38 -27.23
C MET A 1 0.32 -3.96 -26.73
N GLU A 2 1.40 -3.19 -26.59
CA GLU A 2 1.34 -1.79 -26.10
C GLU A 2 0.51 -0.84 -26.98
N ASP A 3 0.58 -0.96 -28.30
CA ASP A 3 -0.17 -0.07 -29.18
C ASP A 3 -1.70 -0.28 -29.05
N LYS A 4 -2.15 -1.54 -28.93
CA LYS A 4 -3.57 -1.83 -28.67
C LYS A 4 -4.05 -1.32 -27.31
N TRP A 5 -3.17 -1.30 -26.28
CA TRP A 5 -3.53 -0.80 -24.96
C TRP A 5 -3.81 0.71 -24.98
N LYS A 6 -3.04 1.47 -25.77
CA LYS A 6 -3.22 2.93 -25.89
C LYS A 6 -4.52 3.32 -26.58
N GLU A 7 -5.07 2.46 -27.42
CA GLU A 7 -6.34 2.69 -28.14
C GLU A 7 -7.58 2.43 -27.27
N LEU A 8 -7.43 1.70 -26.15
CA LEU A 8 -8.54 1.38 -25.26
C LEU A 8 -8.98 2.60 -24.44
N SER A 9 -10.27 2.75 -24.25
CA SER A 9 -10.84 3.67 -23.27
C SER A 9 -10.48 3.23 -21.84
N THR A 10 -10.62 4.14 -20.89
CA THR A 10 -10.41 3.86 -19.46
C THR A 10 -11.28 2.70 -18.96
N ASP A 11 -12.52 2.60 -19.43
CA ASP A 11 -13.43 1.50 -19.05
C ASP A 11 -12.96 0.16 -19.62
N GLU A 12 -12.56 0.13 -20.89
CA GLU A 12 -12.03 -1.09 -21.52
C GLU A 12 -10.71 -1.56 -20.86
N LYS A 13 -9.80 -0.63 -20.53
CA LYS A 13 -8.58 -0.95 -19.79
C LYS A 13 -8.90 -1.57 -18.44
N GLN A 14 -9.83 -1.00 -17.68
CA GLN A 14 -10.24 -1.53 -16.38
C GLN A 14 -10.87 -2.92 -16.52
N GLU A 15 -11.76 -3.13 -17.49
CA GLU A 15 -12.37 -4.45 -17.74
C GLU A 15 -11.31 -5.49 -18.12
N GLU A 16 -10.32 -5.12 -18.95
CA GLU A 16 -9.22 -6.03 -19.30
C GLU A 16 -8.35 -6.39 -18.09
N MET A 17 -8.08 -5.43 -17.21
CA MET A 17 -7.36 -5.72 -15.94
C MET A 17 -8.16 -6.64 -15.03
N PHE A 18 -9.47 -6.41 -14.86
CA PHE A 18 -10.32 -7.32 -14.09
C PHE A 18 -10.41 -8.72 -14.73
N LYS A 19 -10.42 -8.82 -16.06
CA LYS A 19 -10.39 -10.10 -16.76
C LYS A 19 -9.10 -10.87 -16.49
N ARG A 20 -7.96 -10.20 -16.46
CA ARG A 20 -6.67 -10.81 -16.08
C ARG A 20 -6.70 -11.31 -14.64
N TRP A 21 -7.25 -10.52 -13.72
CA TRP A 21 -7.38 -10.92 -12.32
C TRP A 21 -8.34 -12.11 -12.13
N LEU A 22 -9.43 -12.17 -12.90
CA LEU A 22 -10.37 -13.31 -12.91
C LEU A 22 -9.77 -14.61 -13.48
N SER A 23 -8.75 -14.50 -14.32
CA SER A 23 -8.10 -15.62 -14.97
C SER A 23 -6.57 -15.47 -14.88
N PRO A 24 -6.01 -15.63 -13.65
CA PRO A 24 -4.60 -15.40 -13.41
C PRO A 24 -3.74 -16.40 -14.18
N GLN A 25 -2.71 -15.88 -14.85
CA GLN A 25 -1.79 -16.71 -15.62
C GLN A 25 -0.85 -17.51 -14.72
N GLY A 26 -0.59 -18.77 -15.09
CA GLY A 26 0.35 -19.64 -14.36
C GLY A 26 -0.19 -20.20 -13.03
N ILE A 27 -1.48 -20.04 -12.75
CA ILE A 27 -2.15 -20.63 -11.59
C ILE A 27 -2.82 -21.93 -11.98
N GLU A 28 -2.47 -23.02 -11.31
CA GLU A 28 -3.11 -24.32 -11.40
C GLU A 28 -3.93 -24.56 -10.12
N PHE A 29 -5.24 -24.37 -10.19
CA PHE A 29 -6.11 -24.53 -9.03
C PHE A 29 -6.07 -25.94 -8.48
N THR A 30 -6.06 -26.08 -7.15
CA THR A 30 -5.98 -27.38 -6.45
C THR A 30 -7.15 -28.30 -6.77
N ASN A 31 -8.30 -27.75 -7.10
CA ASN A 31 -9.51 -28.46 -7.51
C ASN A 31 -10.51 -27.47 -8.16
N PRO A 32 -11.59 -27.96 -8.83
CA PRO A 32 -12.60 -27.11 -9.45
C PRO A 32 -13.33 -26.19 -8.48
N GLU A 33 -13.48 -26.59 -7.22
CA GLU A 33 -14.11 -25.79 -6.17
C GLU A 33 -13.25 -24.57 -5.80
N ALA A 34 -11.92 -24.74 -5.78
CA ALA A 34 -10.98 -23.63 -5.55
C ALA A 34 -11.05 -22.62 -6.71
N GLU A 35 -11.07 -23.07 -7.97
CA GLU A 35 -11.24 -22.20 -9.14
C GLU A 35 -12.55 -21.41 -9.07
N LYS A 36 -13.65 -22.09 -8.78
CA LYS A 36 -14.96 -21.48 -8.60
C LYS A 36 -14.93 -20.41 -7.49
N ALA A 37 -14.41 -20.77 -6.33
CA ALA A 37 -14.29 -19.86 -5.19
C ALA A 37 -13.43 -18.63 -5.49
N TYR A 38 -12.32 -18.79 -6.22
CA TYR A 38 -11.47 -17.68 -6.67
C TYR A 38 -12.27 -16.70 -7.54
N LYS A 39 -12.94 -17.23 -8.56
CA LYS A 39 -13.73 -16.40 -9.50
C LYS A 39 -14.91 -15.71 -8.81
N GLU A 40 -15.60 -16.37 -7.90
CA GLU A 40 -16.68 -15.78 -7.11
C GLU A 40 -16.18 -14.62 -6.23
N ARG A 41 -15.03 -14.80 -5.55
CA ARG A 41 -14.41 -13.78 -4.72
C ARG A 41 -13.99 -12.55 -5.53
N VAL A 42 -13.28 -12.76 -6.65
CA VAL A 42 -12.89 -11.64 -7.53
C VAL A 42 -14.11 -10.93 -8.10
N THR A 43 -15.13 -11.68 -8.54
CA THR A 43 -16.37 -11.09 -9.08
C THR A 43 -17.09 -10.25 -8.03
N ARG A 44 -17.20 -10.76 -6.80
CA ARG A 44 -17.81 -10.05 -5.66
C ARG A 44 -17.13 -8.71 -5.38
N ILE A 45 -15.80 -8.71 -5.36
CA ILE A 45 -15.00 -7.50 -5.14
C ILE A 45 -15.16 -6.54 -6.34
N LYS A 46 -15.06 -7.04 -7.57
CA LYS A 46 -15.29 -6.25 -8.79
C LYS A 46 -16.64 -5.57 -8.79
N ASP A 47 -17.71 -6.30 -8.48
CA ASP A 47 -19.08 -5.78 -8.48
C ASP A 47 -19.26 -4.68 -7.42
N ALA A 48 -18.66 -4.86 -6.22
CA ALA A 48 -18.65 -3.83 -5.18
C ALA A 48 -17.91 -2.55 -5.62
N ILE A 49 -16.80 -2.69 -6.37
CA ILE A 49 -16.00 -1.56 -6.86
C ILE A 49 -16.73 -0.80 -7.96
N GLN A 50 -17.24 -1.50 -8.97
CA GLN A 50 -17.74 -0.88 -10.19
C GLN A 50 -19.12 -0.21 -10.05
N LEU A 51 -19.86 -0.52 -8.99
CA LEU A 51 -21.20 0.05 -8.73
C LEU A 51 -22.19 -0.14 -9.89
N LYS A 52 -21.99 -1.17 -10.72
CA LYS A 52 -22.88 -1.51 -11.85
C LYS A 52 -24.03 -2.41 -11.41
N LYS A 53 -23.79 -3.25 -10.43
CA LYS A 53 -24.75 -4.16 -9.77
C LYS A 53 -24.25 -4.49 -8.37
N ASN A 54 -25.15 -4.96 -7.54
CA ASN A 54 -24.75 -5.47 -6.23
C ASN A 54 -24.03 -6.82 -6.38
N PRO A 55 -22.99 -7.09 -5.58
CA PRO A 55 -22.45 -8.44 -5.45
C PRO A 55 -23.49 -9.37 -4.79
N ASP A 56 -23.21 -10.67 -4.75
CA ASP A 56 -24.05 -11.66 -4.04
C ASP A 56 -24.13 -11.36 -2.53
N ARG A 57 -23.10 -10.83 -1.96
CA ARG A 57 -23.03 -10.35 -0.56
C ARG A 57 -21.91 -9.32 -0.39
N VAL A 58 -21.88 -8.67 0.75
CA VAL A 58 -20.77 -7.80 1.16
C VAL A 58 -19.45 -8.58 1.14
N PRO A 59 -18.43 -8.15 0.35
CA PRO A 59 -17.09 -8.71 0.45
C PRO A 59 -16.47 -8.41 1.81
N VAL A 60 -15.64 -9.34 2.31
CA VAL A 60 -14.91 -9.16 3.56
C VAL A 60 -13.43 -9.43 3.37
N MET A 61 -12.59 -8.49 3.78
CA MET A 61 -11.14 -8.63 3.78
C MET A 61 -10.53 -7.99 5.03
N LEU A 62 -9.25 -8.28 5.26
CA LEU A 62 -8.52 -7.82 6.44
C LEU A 62 -7.24 -7.09 6.03
N MET A 63 -6.99 -5.95 6.66
CA MET A 63 -5.68 -5.29 6.65
C MET A 63 -4.87 -5.84 7.82
N LEU A 64 -3.94 -6.74 7.51
CA LEU A 64 -3.16 -7.50 8.49
C LEU A 64 -1.76 -6.91 8.67
N GLY A 65 -1.37 -6.73 9.93
CA GLY A 65 0.01 -6.52 10.35
C GLY A 65 0.66 -7.82 10.82
N PHE A 66 1.03 -7.90 12.09
CA PHE A 66 1.67 -9.07 12.69
C PHE A 66 0.71 -10.09 13.31
N PHE A 67 -0.61 -9.88 13.22
CA PHE A 67 -1.60 -10.82 13.75
C PHE A 67 -1.36 -12.29 13.31
N PRO A 68 -1.04 -12.59 12.03
CA PRO A 68 -0.77 -13.97 11.62
C PRO A 68 0.40 -14.62 12.38
N ALA A 69 1.43 -13.84 12.72
CA ALA A 69 2.57 -14.32 13.51
C ALA A 69 2.11 -14.72 14.92
N PHE A 70 1.45 -13.82 15.65
CA PHE A 70 0.93 -14.08 16.99
C PHE A 70 -0.08 -15.24 17.01
N TYR A 71 -1.01 -15.28 16.05
CA TYR A 71 -1.98 -16.36 15.91
C TYR A 71 -1.34 -17.73 15.70
N SER A 72 -0.18 -17.77 15.05
CA SER A 72 0.56 -19.00 14.77
C SER A 72 1.63 -19.32 15.82
N GLY A 73 1.76 -18.51 16.86
CA GLY A 73 2.71 -18.72 17.96
C GLY A 73 4.17 -18.43 17.60
N ILE A 74 4.42 -17.62 16.57
CA ILE A 74 5.75 -17.10 16.23
C ILE A 74 5.85 -15.61 16.59
N THR A 75 7.07 -15.15 16.81
CA THR A 75 7.34 -13.75 17.10
C THR A 75 7.36 -12.92 15.80
N PRO A 76 7.10 -11.59 15.87
CA PRO A 76 7.34 -10.66 14.76
C PRO A 76 8.76 -10.76 14.20
N ARG A 77 9.78 -10.93 15.06
CA ARG A 77 11.16 -11.13 14.63
C ARG A 77 11.32 -12.39 13.78
N GLU A 78 10.75 -13.53 14.20
CA GLU A 78 10.79 -14.75 13.41
C GLU A 78 10.13 -14.57 12.05
N ALA A 79 8.99 -13.87 11.97
CA ALA A 79 8.33 -13.56 10.70
C ALA A 79 9.21 -12.73 9.75
N MET A 80 10.06 -11.83 10.26
CA MET A 80 10.97 -11.00 9.45
C MET A 80 12.23 -11.72 8.97
N TYR A 81 12.68 -12.77 9.69
CA TYR A 81 13.99 -13.40 9.45
C TYR A 81 13.90 -14.86 8.98
N ASP A 82 12.76 -15.53 9.19
CA ASP A 82 12.50 -16.91 8.80
C ASP A 82 11.30 -16.96 7.86
N TYR A 83 11.60 -17.00 6.57
CA TYR A 83 10.57 -16.93 5.54
C TYR A 83 9.67 -18.16 5.48
N ASP A 84 10.12 -19.33 5.94
CA ASP A 84 9.28 -20.53 6.04
C ASP A 84 8.25 -20.38 7.15
N LYS A 85 8.65 -19.82 8.30
CA LYS A 85 7.71 -19.49 9.39
C LYS A 85 6.73 -18.40 8.98
N LEU A 86 7.17 -17.39 8.24
CA LEU A 86 6.30 -16.37 7.67
C LEU A 86 5.22 -17.02 6.80
N LEU A 87 5.62 -17.83 5.82
CA LEU A 87 4.69 -18.52 4.91
C LEU A 87 3.69 -19.39 5.68
N MET A 88 4.17 -20.18 6.63
CA MET A 88 3.31 -21.04 7.45
C MET A 88 2.26 -20.22 8.20
N ALA A 89 2.66 -19.12 8.85
CA ALA A 89 1.77 -18.32 9.66
C ALA A 89 0.69 -17.60 8.83
N TRP A 90 1.08 -16.99 7.71
CA TRP A 90 0.15 -16.26 6.84
C TRP A 90 -0.82 -17.21 6.10
N LYS A 91 -0.34 -18.36 5.62
CA LYS A 91 -1.21 -19.40 5.03
C LYS A 91 -2.23 -19.91 6.03
N LYS A 92 -1.76 -20.28 7.25
CA LYS A 92 -2.65 -20.75 8.31
C LYS A 92 -3.78 -19.77 8.57
N MET A 93 -3.46 -18.48 8.69
CA MET A 93 -4.45 -17.44 8.93
C MET A 93 -5.51 -17.39 7.82
N ILE A 94 -5.12 -17.37 6.54
CA ILE A 94 -6.08 -17.30 5.43
C ILE A 94 -6.94 -18.57 5.33
N LEU A 95 -6.36 -19.73 5.53
CA LEU A 95 -7.10 -21.00 5.45
C LEU A 95 -8.07 -21.19 6.61
N ASP A 96 -7.75 -20.71 7.81
CA ASP A 96 -8.61 -20.83 8.99
C ASP A 96 -9.77 -19.81 8.96
N PHE A 97 -9.51 -18.57 8.57
CA PHE A 97 -10.51 -17.48 8.60
C PHE A 97 -11.26 -17.28 7.27
N LYS A 98 -10.67 -17.66 6.15
CA LYS A 98 -11.28 -17.67 4.81
C LYS A 98 -11.89 -16.30 4.40
N PRO A 99 -11.17 -15.18 4.45
CA PRO A 99 -11.66 -13.91 3.89
C PRO A 99 -11.90 -14.02 2.38
N ASP A 100 -12.46 -12.98 1.76
CA ASP A 100 -12.65 -12.98 0.29
C ASP A 100 -11.37 -12.70 -0.49
N ALA A 101 -10.40 -12.05 0.14
CA ALA A 101 -9.06 -11.82 -0.43
C ALA A 101 -8.03 -11.68 0.69
N HIS A 102 -6.76 -11.84 0.34
CA HIS A 102 -5.63 -11.53 1.22
C HIS A 102 -4.82 -10.35 0.68
N ILE A 103 -3.98 -9.76 1.51
CA ILE A 103 -3.11 -8.64 1.12
C ILE A 103 -1.66 -9.05 0.85
N GLY A 104 -1.38 -10.36 0.74
CA GLY A 104 -0.01 -10.88 0.70
C GLY A 104 0.60 -11.05 2.10
N CYS A 105 1.88 -11.40 2.15
CA CYS A 105 2.64 -11.54 3.39
C CYS A 105 3.82 -10.55 3.49
N PHE A 106 3.73 -9.41 2.81
CA PHE A 106 4.82 -8.45 2.68
C PHE A 106 5.00 -7.53 3.89
N VAL A 107 3.98 -7.37 4.73
CA VAL A 107 3.94 -6.37 5.80
C VAL A 107 5.12 -6.47 6.79
N PRO A 108 5.58 -7.67 7.22
CA PRO A 108 6.73 -7.77 8.11
C PRO A 108 8.02 -7.19 7.52
N GLY A 109 8.22 -7.32 6.21
CA GLY A 109 9.47 -6.93 5.55
C GLY A 109 10.65 -7.88 5.79
N PRO A 110 11.71 -7.79 4.97
CA PRO A 110 12.88 -8.67 5.03
C PRO A 110 13.93 -8.14 6.03
N GLY A 111 13.91 -8.59 7.28
CA GLY A 111 14.81 -8.11 8.34
C GLY A 111 16.30 -8.19 7.97
N LYS A 112 16.75 -9.29 7.32
CA LYS A 112 18.14 -9.45 6.87
C LYS A 112 18.59 -8.37 5.88
N LEU A 113 17.70 -7.97 4.96
CA LEU A 113 18.00 -6.89 4.02
C LEU A 113 18.22 -5.57 4.76
N PHE A 114 17.40 -5.31 5.78
CA PHE A 114 17.53 -4.10 6.60
C PHE A 114 18.83 -4.08 7.38
N ASP A 115 19.26 -5.23 7.91
CA ASP A 115 20.58 -5.37 8.59
C ASP A 115 21.73 -5.11 7.60
N ILE A 116 21.72 -5.70 6.40
CA ILE A 116 22.77 -5.53 5.38
C ILE A 116 22.95 -4.06 5.01
N LEU A 117 21.84 -3.33 4.86
CA LEU A 117 21.85 -1.93 4.45
C LEU A 117 22.01 -0.95 5.62
N ASP A 118 21.98 -1.42 6.87
CA ASP A 118 21.94 -0.56 8.07
C ASP A 118 20.82 0.50 7.97
N TYR A 119 19.56 0.01 7.88
CA TYR A 119 18.39 0.83 7.64
C TYR A 119 18.06 1.74 8.83
N LYS A 120 17.92 3.03 8.59
CA LYS A 120 17.76 4.07 9.62
C LYS A 120 16.33 4.58 9.79
N LEU A 121 15.46 4.35 8.82
CA LEU A 121 14.10 4.91 8.82
C LEU A 121 13.15 4.18 9.78
N TYR A 122 13.50 2.96 10.21
CA TYR A 122 12.68 2.17 11.12
C TYR A 122 13.51 1.53 12.24
N ALA A 123 12.87 1.36 13.41
CA ALA A 123 13.23 0.34 14.39
C ALA A 123 12.31 -0.86 14.15
N TRP A 124 12.87 -2.09 14.17
CA TRP A 124 12.10 -3.29 13.92
C TRP A 124 12.41 -4.41 14.94
N PRO A 125 11.62 -5.49 15.00
CA PRO A 125 11.79 -6.58 15.94
C PRO A 125 13.22 -7.12 16.01
N GLY A 126 13.87 -6.94 17.16
CA GLY A 126 15.27 -7.33 17.41
C GLY A 126 16.30 -6.29 16.96
N HIS A 127 15.89 -5.18 16.37
CA HIS A 127 16.75 -4.06 16.00
C HIS A 127 16.10 -2.72 16.39
N GLY A 128 16.41 -2.24 17.59
CA GLY A 128 15.81 -1.02 18.15
C GLY A 128 14.40 -1.19 18.71
N ALA A 129 13.69 -2.27 18.37
CA ALA A 129 12.41 -2.66 18.96
C ALA A 129 12.50 -4.05 19.61
N SER A 130 11.60 -4.34 20.58
CA SER A 130 11.51 -5.67 21.18
C SER A 130 11.18 -6.73 20.12
N PRO A 131 11.73 -7.95 20.20
CA PRO A 131 11.42 -9.04 19.25
C PRO A 131 9.95 -9.38 19.11
N ASN A 132 9.13 -9.04 20.09
CA ASN A 132 7.70 -9.34 20.18
C ASN A 132 6.80 -8.15 19.81
N HIS A 133 7.36 -7.05 19.33
CA HIS A 133 6.59 -5.88 18.93
C HIS A 133 6.69 -5.68 17.42
N SER A 134 5.74 -4.95 16.83
CA SER A 134 5.84 -4.49 15.45
C SER A 134 6.94 -3.43 15.28
N TYR A 135 7.25 -3.08 14.03
CA TYR A 135 8.22 -2.02 13.72
C TYR A 135 7.64 -0.62 13.96
N GLN A 136 8.54 0.34 14.10
CA GLN A 136 8.22 1.75 14.29
C GLN A 136 9.00 2.64 13.32
N CYS A 137 8.32 3.57 12.65
CA CYS A 137 8.98 4.59 11.85
C CYS A 137 9.75 5.56 12.75
N LEU A 138 11.03 5.76 12.43
CA LEU A 138 11.90 6.74 13.07
C LEU A 138 11.90 8.02 12.24
N GLU A 139 10.86 8.83 12.42
CA GLU A 139 10.70 10.05 11.66
C GLU A 139 11.89 10.99 11.86
N SER A 140 12.47 11.46 10.76
CA SER A 140 13.60 12.38 10.75
C SER A 140 13.56 13.28 9.50
N ASP A 141 14.40 14.31 9.53
CA ASP A 141 14.61 15.26 8.45
C ASP A 141 15.68 14.73 7.47
N TYR A 142 15.32 13.67 6.71
CA TYR A 142 16.23 13.02 5.77
C TYR A 142 16.51 13.90 4.53
N MET A 143 15.59 14.74 4.12
CA MET A 143 15.80 15.83 3.18
C MET A 143 15.87 17.14 3.95
N LYS A 144 16.91 17.96 3.75
CA LYS A 144 17.05 19.24 4.41
C LYS A 144 16.23 20.34 3.74
N VAL A 145 15.96 21.42 4.49
CA VAL A 145 15.08 22.50 4.05
C VAL A 145 15.61 23.24 2.81
N ASP A 146 16.91 23.29 2.61
CA ASP A 146 17.62 23.92 1.50
C ASP A 146 17.87 22.98 0.30
N GLU A 147 17.38 21.75 0.34
CA GLU A 147 17.64 20.75 -0.69
C GLU A 147 16.51 20.58 -1.72
N TYR A 148 15.44 21.36 -1.62
CA TYR A 148 14.31 21.26 -2.56
C TYR A 148 14.75 21.44 -4.02
N ASP A 149 15.63 22.40 -4.31
CA ASP A 149 16.10 22.64 -5.68
C ASP A 149 16.87 21.46 -6.25
N ALA A 150 17.75 20.86 -5.46
CA ALA A 150 18.49 19.68 -5.87
C ALA A 150 17.56 18.49 -6.15
N PHE A 151 16.55 18.27 -5.30
CA PHE A 151 15.54 17.26 -5.50
C PHE A 151 14.68 17.51 -6.76
N ILE A 152 14.20 18.75 -6.93
CA ILE A 152 13.33 19.13 -8.06
C ILE A 152 14.07 19.02 -9.40
N GLN A 153 15.35 19.39 -9.44
CA GLN A 153 16.15 19.34 -10.66
C GLN A 153 16.50 17.91 -11.11
N ASP A 154 16.87 17.03 -10.18
CA ASP A 154 17.25 15.64 -10.46
C ASP A 154 16.80 14.72 -9.31
N PRO A 155 15.52 14.30 -9.26
CA PRO A 155 15.04 13.39 -8.21
C PRO A 155 15.83 12.10 -8.11
N SER A 156 16.22 11.52 -9.24
CA SER A 156 16.95 10.25 -9.29
C SER A 156 18.37 10.37 -8.75
N GLY A 157 19.10 11.40 -9.16
CA GLY A 157 20.42 11.69 -8.63
C GLY A 157 20.38 12.08 -7.15
N TYR A 158 19.39 12.87 -6.75
CA TYR A 158 19.17 13.21 -5.35
C TYR A 158 18.94 11.95 -4.48
N PHE A 159 18.07 11.04 -4.90
CA PHE A 159 17.84 9.78 -4.16
C PHE A 159 19.13 8.98 -4.05
N ARG A 160 19.83 8.75 -5.14
CA ARG A 160 21.07 7.96 -5.17
C ARG A 160 22.18 8.53 -4.27
N SER A 161 22.42 9.84 -4.35
CA SER A 161 23.63 10.46 -3.76
C SER A 161 23.36 11.22 -2.46
N VAL A 162 22.11 11.44 -2.09
CA VAL A 162 21.73 12.19 -0.88
C VAL A 162 20.80 11.37 0.02
N TYR A 163 19.65 10.96 -0.50
CA TYR A 163 18.61 10.34 0.33
C TYR A 163 18.99 8.91 0.76
N LEU A 164 19.31 8.02 -0.19
CA LEU A 164 19.68 6.64 0.14
C LEU A 164 20.90 6.54 1.07
N PRO A 165 21.97 7.35 0.92
CA PRO A 165 23.08 7.42 1.87
C PRO A 165 22.66 7.78 3.31
N ARG A 166 21.61 8.56 3.49
CA ARG A 166 21.11 8.94 4.82
C ARG A 166 20.21 7.87 5.44
N VAL A 167 19.43 7.20 4.60
CA VAL A 167 18.45 6.19 5.03
C VAL A 167 19.10 4.83 5.24
N PHE A 168 20.13 4.51 4.46
CA PHE A 168 20.90 3.28 4.54
C PHE A 168 22.36 3.57 4.87
N GLY A 169 22.79 3.29 6.11
CA GLY A 169 24.13 3.62 6.56
C GLY A 169 25.23 2.95 5.74
N ALA A 170 25.01 1.71 5.27
CA ALA A 170 25.94 1.00 4.39
C ALA A 170 26.14 1.70 3.03
N LEU A 171 25.22 2.58 2.62
CA LEU A 171 25.29 3.32 1.35
C LEU A 171 25.85 4.74 1.50
N ASP A 172 26.27 5.17 2.69
CA ASP A 172 26.83 6.52 2.91
C ASP A 172 27.95 6.89 1.91
N PRO A 173 28.85 5.99 1.51
CA PRO A 173 29.88 6.32 0.53
C PRO A 173 29.37 6.72 -0.87
N LEU A 174 28.13 6.36 -1.23
CA LEU A 174 27.55 6.71 -2.54
C LEU A 174 27.35 8.23 -2.73
N LYS A 175 27.43 9.03 -1.67
CA LYS A 175 27.47 10.51 -1.76
C LYS A 175 28.66 11.04 -2.55
N GLN A 176 29.70 10.23 -2.74
CA GLN A 176 30.89 10.58 -3.51
C GLN A 176 30.71 10.39 -5.02
N LEU A 177 29.63 9.74 -5.46
CA LEU A 177 29.37 9.47 -6.87
C LEU A 177 28.94 10.76 -7.59
N ALA A 178 29.59 11.03 -8.72
CA ALA A 178 29.22 12.13 -9.60
C ALA A 178 27.82 11.92 -10.24
N PRO A 179 27.14 12.98 -10.68
CA PRO A 179 25.94 12.84 -11.50
C PRO A 179 26.20 12.00 -12.75
N LEU A 180 25.26 11.09 -13.06
CA LEU A 180 25.38 10.23 -14.26
C LEU A 180 25.28 11.02 -15.58
N THR A 181 24.81 12.26 -15.51
CA THR A 181 24.68 13.18 -16.64
C THR A 181 25.95 13.95 -16.96
N ASN A 182 27.04 13.73 -16.20
CA ASN A 182 28.31 14.38 -16.49
C ASN A 182 28.86 13.94 -17.85
N ILE A 183 29.64 14.80 -18.45
CA ILE A 183 30.23 14.59 -19.78
C ILE A 183 31.06 13.29 -19.79
N VAL A 184 30.77 12.40 -20.76
CA VAL A 184 31.41 11.11 -20.92
C VAL A 184 32.26 11.05 -22.20
N GLU A 185 32.68 12.18 -22.76
CA GLU A 185 33.63 12.24 -23.87
C GLU A 185 34.96 11.64 -23.44
N LEU A 186 35.69 11.07 -24.43
CA LEU A 186 36.89 10.29 -24.21
C LEU A 186 37.90 10.91 -23.21
N PRO A 187 38.23 12.21 -23.24
CA PRO A 187 39.18 12.80 -22.30
C PRO A 187 38.70 12.87 -20.84
N PHE A 188 37.37 12.82 -20.61
CA PHE A 188 36.75 13.05 -19.30
C PHE A 188 36.15 11.78 -18.67
N THR A 189 36.04 10.68 -19.44
CA THR A 189 35.42 9.43 -18.97
C THR A 189 36.05 8.90 -17.69
N GLY A 190 37.40 8.97 -17.59
CA GLY A 190 38.09 8.51 -16.39
C GLY A 190 37.67 9.21 -15.10
N GLY A 191 37.39 10.53 -15.16
CA GLY A 191 36.91 11.31 -14.01
C GLY A 191 35.54 10.86 -13.50
N ASN A 192 34.63 10.50 -14.42
CA ASN A 192 33.31 10.00 -14.05
C ASN A 192 33.33 8.62 -13.40
N ILE A 193 34.28 7.78 -13.77
CA ILE A 193 34.41 6.40 -13.29
C ILE A 193 35.30 6.29 -12.03
N LEU A 194 36.17 7.26 -11.79
CA LEU A 194 37.12 7.26 -10.69
C LEU A 194 36.46 6.99 -9.31
N PRO A 195 35.31 7.58 -8.93
CA PRO A 195 34.70 7.32 -7.61
C PRO A 195 34.33 5.86 -7.38
N TYR A 196 34.03 5.09 -8.44
CA TYR A 196 33.73 3.65 -8.33
C TYR A 196 34.95 2.79 -8.00
N GLY A 197 36.14 3.35 -8.10
CA GLY A 197 37.41 2.71 -7.71
C GLY A 197 37.73 2.93 -6.21
N LEU A 198 37.04 3.82 -5.51
CA LEU A 198 37.28 4.08 -4.09
C LEU A 198 36.87 2.87 -3.25
N PRO A 199 37.69 2.43 -2.27
CA PRO A 199 37.42 1.23 -1.48
C PRO A 199 36.09 1.25 -0.73
N ASP A 200 35.72 2.38 -0.14
CA ASP A 200 34.47 2.57 0.60
C ASP A 200 33.24 2.56 -0.34
N VAL A 201 33.34 3.13 -1.53
CA VAL A 201 32.28 3.05 -2.54
C VAL A 201 32.09 1.61 -3.02
N GLN A 202 33.18 0.86 -3.20
CA GLN A 202 33.12 -0.56 -3.56
C GLN A 202 32.44 -1.39 -2.47
N GLU A 203 32.73 -1.14 -1.20
CA GLU A 203 32.04 -1.82 -0.08
C GLU A 203 30.52 -1.49 -0.06
N ALA A 204 30.15 -0.23 -0.28
CA ALA A 204 28.75 0.17 -0.37
C ALA A 204 28.03 -0.53 -1.55
N LEU A 205 28.69 -0.67 -2.71
CA LEU A 205 28.14 -1.40 -3.86
C LEU A 205 28.02 -2.91 -3.59
N LYS A 206 28.98 -3.51 -2.87
CA LYS A 206 28.88 -4.92 -2.45
C LYS A 206 27.70 -5.13 -1.51
N ALA A 207 27.52 -4.27 -0.51
CA ALA A 207 26.36 -4.32 0.38
C ALA A 207 25.02 -4.20 -0.40
N LEU A 208 24.97 -3.32 -1.40
CA LEU A 208 23.80 -3.18 -2.26
C LEU A 208 23.52 -4.44 -3.09
N MET A 209 24.56 -5.09 -3.61
CA MET A 209 24.43 -6.35 -4.36
C MET A 209 23.97 -7.50 -3.45
N GLU A 210 24.49 -7.58 -2.23
CA GLU A 210 24.07 -8.57 -1.22
C GLU A 210 22.62 -8.36 -0.82
N ALA A 211 22.23 -7.13 -0.51
CA ALA A 211 20.85 -6.76 -0.24
C ALA A 211 19.91 -7.07 -1.41
N GLY A 212 20.37 -6.85 -2.66
CA GLY A 212 19.65 -7.24 -3.88
C GLY A 212 19.41 -8.75 -3.97
N SER A 213 20.38 -9.56 -3.60
CA SER A 213 20.26 -11.02 -3.53
C SER A 213 19.24 -11.46 -2.47
N GLU A 214 19.22 -10.80 -1.32
CA GLU A 214 18.22 -11.08 -0.28
C GLU A 214 16.83 -10.60 -0.70
N ALA A 215 16.72 -9.45 -1.39
CA ALA A 215 15.47 -8.96 -1.95
C ALA A 215 14.86 -9.96 -2.97
N LEU A 216 15.69 -10.64 -3.78
CA LEU A 216 15.20 -11.68 -4.71
C LEU A 216 14.64 -12.89 -3.96
N LYS A 217 15.25 -13.33 -2.85
CA LYS A 217 14.70 -14.39 -2.00
C LYS A 217 13.36 -13.98 -1.41
N TRP A 218 13.29 -12.77 -0.88
CA TRP A 218 12.05 -12.20 -0.35
C TRP A 218 10.95 -12.15 -1.41
N ALA A 219 11.22 -11.61 -2.58
CA ALA A 219 10.28 -11.57 -3.70
C ALA A 219 9.80 -12.97 -4.11
N GLY A 220 10.71 -13.95 -4.14
CA GLY A 220 10.38 -15.36 -4.39
C GLY A 220 9.42 -15.92 -3.34
N THR A 221 9.63 -15.60 -2.06
CA THR A 221 8.76 -15.98 -0.94
C THR A 221 7.35 -15.39 -1.10
N LEU A 222 7.25 -14.09 -1.39
CA LEU A 222 5.96 -13.43 -1.63
C LEU A 222 5.22 -14.05 -2.82
N GLY A 223 5.94 -14.29 -3.92
CA GLY A 223 5.36 -14.92 -5.11
C GLY A 223 4.88 -16.36 -4.86
N ALA A 224 5.62 -17.15 -4.08
CA ALA A 224 5.21 -18.49 -3.70
C ALA A 224 3.93 -18.47 -2.84
N TYR A 225 3.86 -17.56 -1.86
CA TYR A 225 2.66 -17.36 -1.04
C TYR A 225 1.45 -16.99 -1.90
N ASP A 226 1.58 -15.98 -2.75
CA ASP A 226 0.48 -15.50 -3.60
C ASP A 226 -0.02 -16.60 -4.54
N LYS A 227 0.91 -17.38 -5.13
CA LYS A 227 0.59 -18.51 -5.98
C LYS A 227 -0.20 -19.58 -5.22
N GLU A 228 0.30 -20.05 -4.08
CA GLU A 228 -0.37 -21.10 -3.30
C GLU A 228 -1.75 -20.65 -2.79
N MET A 229 -1.90 -19.39 -2.40
CA MET A 229 -3.21 -18.88 -1.97
C MET A 229 -4.18 -18.78 -3.16
N ALA A 230 -3.72 -18.35 -4.32
CA ALA A 230 -4.55 -18.35 -5.53
C ALA A 230 -4.97 -19.75 -5.95
N GLU A 231 -4.05 -20.74 -5.94
CA GLU A 231 -4.33 -22.16 -6.20
C GLU A 231 -5.36 -22.74 -5.23
N ALA A 232 -5.37 -22.28 -3.97
CA ALA A 232 -6.37 -22.61 -2.95
C ALA A 232 -7.68 -21.81 -3.07
N GLY A 233 -7.80 -20.92 -4.07
CA GLY A 233 -9.00 -20.13 -4.33
C GLY A 233 -9.07 -18.77 -3.65
N PHE A 234 -7.96 -18.27 -3.08
CA PHE A 234 -7.89 -16.96 -2.40
C PHE A 234 -7.10 -15.97 -3.24
N PRO A 235 -7.75 -14.96 -3.87
CA PRO A 235 -7.05 -13.93 -4.63
C PRO A 235 -6.27 -12.98 -3.74
N ASN A 236 -5.11 -12.49 -4.22
CA ASN A 236 -4.47 -11.30 -3.65
C ASN A 236 -5.30 -10.07 -4.01
N PHE A 237 -5.59 -9.23 -3.01
CA PHE A 237 -6.38 -8.02 -3.19
C PHE A 237 -5.60 -6.92 -3.93
N PHE A 238 -4.28 -6.82 -3.70
CA PHE A 238 -3.46 -5.78 -4.29
C PHE A 238 -2.63 -6.27 -5.48
N GLY A 239 -2.74 -5.57 -6.61
CA GLY A 239 -1.87 -5.75 -7.77
C GLY A 239 -0.65 -4.83 -7.75
N GLY A 240 -0.71 -3.74 -7.03
CA GLY A 240 0.37 -2.78 -6.93
C GLY A 240 0.26 -1.89 -5.70
N ALA A 241 1.26 -1.03 -5.55
CA ALA A 241 1.29 -0.02 -4.49
C ALA A 241 1.81 1.31 -5.05
N SER A 242 1.36 2.39 -4.44
CA SER A 242 1.84 3.74 -4.67
C SER A 242 1.78 4.54 -3.36
N LYS A 243 2.15 5.82 -3.41
CA LYS A 243 2.05 6.70 -2.25
C LYS A 243 1.55 8.07 -2.67
N ALA A 244 0.72 8.71 -1.84
CA ALA A 244 0.27 10.06 -2.10
C ALA A 244 1.49 11.01 -2.17
N PRO A 245 1.55 11.93 -3.14
CA PRO A 245 2.73 12.80 -3.31
C PRO A 245 3.09 13.59 -2.06
N TYR A 246 2.11 14.14 -1.36
CA TYR A 246 2.34 14.88 -0.12
C TYR A 246 2.86 13.97 1.01
N ASP A 247 2.31 12.75 1.14
CA ASP A 247 2.79 11.78 2.11
C ASP A 247 4.20 11.26 1.77
N THR A 248 4.55 11.16 0.49
CA THR A 248 5.93 10.86 0.09
C THR A 248 6.91 11.92 0.60
N LEU A 249 6.55 13.20 0.44
CA LEU A 249 7.36 14.30 0.91
C LEU A 249 7.36 14.40 2.45
N GLY A 250 6.20 14.18 3.09
CA GLY A 250 6.01 14.33 4.53
C GLY A 250 6.49 13.15 5.38
N ASP A 251 6.39 11.91 4.89
CA ASP A 251 6.79 10.73 5.68
C ASP A 251 8.25 10.33 5.47
N THR A 252 8.70 10.38 4.20
CA THR A 252 9.99 9.78 3.83
C THR A 252 11.11 10.80 3.64
N LEU A 253 10.80 12.01 3.23
CA LEU A 253 11.81 13.04 2.91
C LEU A 253 11.95 14.09 4.01
N ARG A 254 10.91 14.90 4.24
CA ARG A 254 10.97 16.08 5.14
C ARG A 254 10.60 15.77 6.58
N GLY A 255 9.93 14.65 6.84
CA GLY A 255 9.29 14.40 8.13
C GLY A 255 8.06 15.30 8.37
N THR A 256 7.21 14.92 9.34
CA THR A 256 5.97 15.67 9.68
C THR A 256 6.26 17.11 10.04
N ARG A 257 7.24 17.34 10.94
CA ARG A 257 7.59 18.69 11.37
C ARG A 257 8.14 19.53 10.21
N GLY A 258 8.98 18.94 9.36
CA GLY A 258 9.58 19.60 8.21
C GLY A 258 8.52 20.11 7.24
N ILE A 259 7.68 19.21 6.74
CA ILE A 259 6.66 19.56 5.74
C ILE A 259 5.62 20.54 6.29
N MET A 260 5.23 20.43 7.57
CA MET A 260 4.30 21.35 8.21
C MET A 260 4.84 22.78 8.34
N LEU A 261 6.16 22.94 8.47
CA LEU A 261 6.81 24.25 8.44
C LEU A 261 7.00 24.77 7.01
N ASP A 262 7.31 23.89 6.07
CA ASP A 262 7.66 24.24 4.70
C ASP A 262 6.45 24.78 3.92
N ILE A 263 5.24 24.30 4.19
CA ILE A 263 4.01 24.85 3.57
C ILE A 263 3.76 26.33 3.91
N TYR A 264 4.40 26.86 4.97
CA TYR A 264 4.35 28.29 5.33
C TYR A 264 5.60 29.03 4.88
N ARG A 265 6.78 28.40 4.94
CA ARG A 265 8.06 29.07 4.71
C ARG A 265 8.47 29.11 3.24
N GLN A 266 8.10 28.06 2.49
CA GLN A 266 8.46 27.91 1.07
C GLN A 266 7.39 27.13 0.29
N PRO A 267 6.12 27.60 0.29
CA PRO A 267 4.99 26.89 -0.31
C PRO A 267 5.22 26.54 -1.79
N ASP A 268 5.85 27.43 -2.56
CA ASP A 268 6.11 27.22 -3.99
C ASP A 268 7.04 26.04 -4.22
N LYS A 269 8.08 25.86 -3.39
CA LYS A 269 9.00 24.71 -3.47
C LYS A 269 8.29 23.41 -3.13
N VAL A 270 7.41 23.44 -2.12
CA VAL A 270 6.57 22.26 -1.78
C VAL A 270 5.70 21.90 -2.98
N LEU A 271 4.98 22.84 -3.58
CA LEU A 271 4.11 22.60 -4.73
C LEU A 271 4.89 22.06 -5.93
N GLU A 272 6.08 22.60 -6.20
CA GLU A 272 6.92 22.13 -7.29
C GLU A 272 7.46 20.70 -7.05
N ALA A 273 7.94 20.42 -5.84
CA ALA A 273 8.36 19.06 -5.46
C ALA A 273 7.21 18.06 -5.60
N LEU A 274 6.00 18.40 -5.16
CA LEU A 274 4.81 17.56 -5.33
C LEU A 274 4.49 17.32 -6.81
N ARG A 275 4.66 18.31 -7.68
CA ARG A 275 4.47 18.18 -9.13
C ARG A 275 5.46 17.18 -9.73
N VAL A 276 6.71 17.20 -9.26
CA VAL A 276 7.78 16.28 -9.72
C VAL A 276 7.53 14.85 -9.23
N ILE A 277 7.09 14.66 -7.99
CA ILE A 277 6.83 13.34 -7.40
C ILE A 277 5.64 12.65 -8.07
N THR A 278 4.60 13.38 -8.43
CA THR A 278 3.32 12.80 -8.89
C THR A 278 3.46 11.80 -10.02
N PRO A 279 4.12 12.09 -11.17
CA PRO A 279 4.26 11.12 -12.26
C PRO A 279 5.09 9.90 -11.86
N LEU A 280 6.03 10.04 -10.93
CA LEU A 280 6.82 8.91 -10.42
C LEU A 280 5.94 7.93 -9.64
N MET A 281 5.03 8.44 -8.82
CA MET A 281 4.07 7.63 -8.07
C MET A 281 3.03 6.97 -8.98
N VAL A 282 2.55 7.66 -10.03
CA VAL A 282 1.69 7.04 -11.05
C VAL A 282 2.40 5.87 -11.72
N ASN A 283 3.61 6.09 -12.22
CA ASN A 283 4.38 5.05 -12.92
C ASN A 283 4.64 3.83 -12.03
N MET A 284 4.95 4.03 -10.75
CA MET A 284 5.16 2.96 -9.79
C MET A 284 3.91 2.09 -9.65
N GLY A 285 2.76 2.68 -9.40
CA GLY A 285 1.50 1.93 -9.22
C GLY A 285 1.07 1.20 -10.50
N VAL A 286 1.12 1.88 -11.65
CA VAL A 286 0.75 1.31 -12.95
C VAL A 286 1.64 0.12 -13.32
N SER A 287 2.96 0.26 -13.16
CA SER A 287 3.91 -0.80 -13.53
C SER A 287 3.69 -2.06 -12.72
N MET A 288 3.51 -1.94 -11.40
CA MET A 288 3.23 -3.07 -10.52
C MET A 288 1.89 -3.74 -10.85
N ALA A 289 0.82 -2.96 -11.00
CA ALA A 289 -0.51 -3.49 -11.31
C ALA A 289 -0.54 -4.24 -12.66
N LYS A 290 0.12 -3.70 -13.68
CA LYS A 290 0.25 -4.35 -15.00
C LYS A 290 1.04 -5.65 -14.94
N MET A 291 2.12 -5.67 -14.17
CA MET A 291 2.97 -6.86 -13.98
C MET A 291 2.21 -7.99 -13.29
N ASN A 292 1.42 -7.67 -12.27
CA ASN A 292 0.68 -8.64 -11.46
C ASN A 292 -0.72 -8.97 -12.04
N GLY A 293 -1.19 -8.24 -13.05
CA GLY A 293 -2.49 -8.48 -13.69
C GLY A 293 -3.72 -8.22 -12.80
N ASN A 294 -3.55 -7.48 -11.71
CA ASN A 294 -4.62 -7.08 -10.78
C ASN A 294 -4.71 -5.55 -10.75
N PRO A 295 -5.91 -4.94 -10.98
CA PRO A 295 -6.05 -3.50 -11.11
C PRO A 295 -5.87 -2.72 -9.81
N ILE A 296 -5.98 -3.33 -8.63
CA ILE A 296 -6.10 -2.60 -7.37
C ILE A 296 -4.71 -2.14 -6.90
N VAL A 297 -4.54 -0.82 -6.75
CA VAL A 297 -3.29 -0.19 -6.30
C VAL A 297 -3.46 0.37 -4.90
N PHE A 298 -2.72 -0.19 -3.95
CA PHE A 298 -2.70 0.26 -2.55
C PHE A 298 -2.03 1.62 -2.40
N ILE A 299 -2.69 2.55 -1.70
CA ILE A 299 -2.17 3.89 -1.40
C ILE A 299 -2.49 4.22 0.06
N PRO A 300 -1.53 4.10 0.99
CA PRO A 300 -1.71 4.55 2.37
C PRO A 300 -1.74 6.09 2.42
N LEU A 301 -2.66 6.65 3.21
CA LEU A 301 -2.86 8.08 3.37
C LEU A 301 -2.68 8.47 4.84
N HIS A 302 -1.70 9.31 5.12
CA HIS A 302 -1.33 9.72 6.49
C HIS A 302 -1.61 11.19 6.75
N LYS A 303 -0.94 12.10 6.03
CA LYS A 303 -0.95 13.54 6.32
C LYS A 303 -2.19 14.27 5.78
N GLY A 304 -3.06 13.58 5.02
CA GLY A 304 -4.33 14.13 4.57
C GLY A 304 -5.44 14.10 5.63
N ALA A 305 -5.25 13.32 6.72
CA ALA A 305 -6.24 13.14 7.76
C ALA A 305 -6.65 14.46 8.45
N ASP A 306 -7.88 14.46 8.98
CA ASP A 306 -8.40 15.55 9.80
C ASP A 306 -7.42 15.82 10.96
N GLY A 307 -7.09 17.09 11.20
CA GLY A 307 -6.15 17.50 12.25
C GLY A 307 -4.69 17.66 11.81
N PHE A 308 -4.25 17.10 10.67
CA PHE A 308 -2.92 17.39 10.11
C PHE A 308 -2.91 18.70 9.32
N LEU A 309 -3.82 18.85 8.37
CA LEU A 309 -3.96 20.01 7.51
C LEU A 309 -5.31 20.69 7.76
N SER A 310 -5.34 22.02 7.69
CA SER A 310 -6.62 22.72 7.56
C SER A 310 -7.30 22.36 6.23
N ASP A 311 -8.60 22.66 6.07
CA ASP A 311 -9.31 22.39 4.82
C ASP A 311 -8.70 23.10 3.62
N GLU A 312 -8.24 24.36 3.81
CA GLU A 312 -7.58 25.13 2.77
C GLU A 312 -6.18 24.56 2.43
N GLN A 313 -5.42 24.13 3.42
CA GLN A 313 -4.13 23.48 3.19
C GLN A 313 -4.30 22.13 2.47
N PHE A 314 -5.30 21.34 2.85
CA PHE A 314 -5.61 20.11 2.14
C PHE A 314 -5.95 20.36 0.67
N LYS A 315 -6.82 21.34 0.39
CA LYS A 315 -7.19 21.73 -0.98
C LYS A 315 -6.02 22.30 -1.79
N THR A 316 -5.05 22.92 -1.12
CA THR A 316 -3.89 23.57 -1.77
C THR A 316 -2.75 22.59 -1.99
N PHE A 317 -2.33 21.87 -0.95
CA PHE A 317 -1.09 21.07 -0.97
C PHE A 317 -1.29 19.58 -1.15
N TYR A 318 -2.43 19.01 -0.67
CA TYR A 318 -2.65 17.59 -0.71
C TYR A 318 -3.48 17.15 -1.91
N TRP A 319 -4.71 17.62 -1.99
CA TRP A 319 -5.70 17.13 -2.94
C TRP A 319 -5.32 17.29 -4.42
N PRO A 320 -4.77 18.39 -4.91
CA PRO A 320 -4.53 18.56 -6.35
C PRO A 320 -3.58 17.52 -6.94
N THR A 321 -2.49 17.21 -6.25
CA THR A 321 -1.52 16.20 -6.71
C THR A 321 -1.97 14.78 -6.41
N PHE A 322 -2.69 14.57 -5.32
CA PHE A 322 -3.31 13.28 -5.03
C PHE A 322 -4.40 12.93 -6.05
N LYS A 323 -5.26 13.89 -6.42
CA LYS A 323 -6.24 13.70 -7.50
C LYS A 323 -5.56 13.36 -8.83
N LYS A 324 -4.44 14.01 -9.17
CA LYS A 324 -3.66 13.67 -10.36
C LYS A 324 -3.12 12.24 -10.31
N LEU A 325 -2.65 11.78 -9.15
CA LEU A 325 -2.24 10.40 -8.96
C LEU A 325 -3.42 9.44 -9.21
N LEU A 326 -4.57 9.69 -8.57
CA LEU A 326 -5.77 8.88 -8.77
C LEU A 326 -6.16 8.80 -10.25
N MET A 327 -6.22 9.94 -10.93
CA MET A 327 -6.59 10.01 -12.34
C MET A 327 -5.59 9.30 -13.25
N GLY A 328 -4.28 9.48 -13.02
CA GLY A 328 -3.24 8.78 -13.80
C GLY A 328 -3.30 7.25 -13.65
N LEU A 329 -3.62 6.75 -12.46
CA LEU A 329 -3.84 5.32 -12.23
C LEU A 329 -5.11 4.84 -12.95
N ILE A 330 -6.21 5.60 -12.85
CA ILE A 330 -7.51 5.28 -13.48
C ILE A 330 -7.38 5.25 -14.99
N GLU A 331 -6.69 6.21 -15.62
CA GLU A 331 -6.45 6.29 -17.05
C GLU A 331 -5.75 5.04 -17.61
N GLU A 332 -4.96 4.36 -16.78
CA GLU A 332 -4.30 3.10 -17.12
C GLU A 332 -5.08 1.84 -16.70
N GLY A 333 -6.36 2.00 -16.31
CA GLY A 333 -7.26 0.89 -15.94
C GLY A 333 -7.09 0.38 -14.53
N CYS A 334 -6.27 1.04 -13.71
CA CYS A 334 -6.09 0.69 -12.30
C CYS A 334 -7.26 1.19 -11.44
N VAL A 335 -7.40 0.60 -10.26
CA VAL A 335 -8.35 0.98 -9.21
C VAL A 335 -7.55 1.45 -7.99
N PRO A 336 -7.39 2.75 -7.77
CA PRO A 336 -6.79 3.25 -6.53
C PRO A 336 -7.57 2.77 -5.30
N PHE A 337 -6.86 2.12 -4.37
CA PHE A 337 -7.35 1.79 -3.04
C PHE A 337 -6.72 2.77 -2.05
N SER A 338 -7.47 3.82 -1.72
CA SER A 338 -7.06 4.89 -0.82
C SER A 338 -7.32 4.46 0.62
N TYR A 339 -6.27 4.00 1.32
CA TYR A 339 -6.36 3.56 2.71
C TYR A 339 -6.10 4.72 3.65
N VAL A 340 -7.17 5.24 4.25
CA VAL A 340 -7.16 6.44 5.09
C VAL A 340 -6.86 6.06 6.53
N GLU A 341 -5.68 6.38 7.00
CA GLU A 341 -5.33 6.27 8.40
C GLU A 341 -5.77 7.54 9.14
N GLY A 342 -6.65 7.38 10.14
CA GLY A 342 -7.34 8.47 10.82
C GLY A 342 -8.68 8.87 10.18
N GLY A 343 -9.15 10.09 10.45
CA GLY A 343 -10.44 10.59 9.99
C GLY A 343 -10.38 11.46 8.75
N PHE A 344 -11.35 11.31 7.84
CA PHE A 344 -11.55 12.18 6.65
C PHE A 344 -12.93 12.85 6.65
N ASN A 345 -13.53 13.10 7.83
CA ASN A 345 -14.87 13.64 7.91
C ASN A 345 -15.01 15.01 7.22
N SER A 346 -14.01 15.89 7.36
CA SER A 346 -14.01 17.21 6.70
C SER A 346 -13.58 17.15 5.23
N ARG A 347 -13.02 16.01 4.78
CA ARG A 347 -12.51 15.81 3.41
C ARG A 347 -13.53 15.23 2.46
N LEU A 348 -14.61 14.60 2.95
CA LEU A 348 -15.58 13.83 2.17
C LEU A 348 -16.13 14.61 0.95
N ASP A 349 -16.46 15.89 1.15
CA ASP A 349 -16.98 16.74 0.06
C ASP A 349 -15.94 17.08 -1.01
N VAL A 350 -14.66 17.07 -0.66
CA VAL A 350 -13.56 17.32 -1.60
C VAL A 350 -13.23 16.06 -2.40
N ILE A 351 -13.14 14.91 -1.73
CA ILE A 351 -12.69 13.65 -2.34
C ILE A 351 -13.76 12.95 -3.19
N LYS A 352 -15.03 13.42 -3.15
CA LYS A 352 -16.12 12.85 -3.98
C LYS A 352 -15.94 13.08 -5.49
N ASP A 353 -15.09 14.03 -5.85
CA ASP A 353 -14.83 14.40 -7.25
C ASP A 353 -13.88 13.40 -7.94
N VAL A 354 -14.39 12.16 -8.11
CA VAL A 354 -13.72 11.04 -8.78
C VAL A 354 -14.70 10.33 -9.72
N PRO A 355 -14.22 9.67 -10.80
CA PRO A 355 -15.08 8.91 -11.70
C PRO A 355 -15.76 7.73 -11.01
N LYS A 356 -17.04 7.53 -11.35
CA LYS A 356 -17.88 6.47 -10.75
C LYS A 356 -17.30 5.08 -10.98
N GLY A 357 -17.22 4.29 -9.89
CA GLY A 357 -16.79 2.89 -9.92
C GLY A 357 -15.30 2.69 -10.22
N LYS A 358 -14.47 3.70 -9.94
CA LYS A 358 -13.03 3.69 -10.25
C LYS A 358 -12.13 3.75 -9.03
N VAL A 359 -12.65 4.05 -7.85
CA VAL A 359 -11.86 4.27 -6.61
C VAL A 359 -12.48 3.50 -5.46
N ILE A 360 -11.63 3.01 -4.55
CA ILE A 360 -12.02 2.50 -3.24
C ILE A 360 -11.48 3.46 -2.18
N TRP A 361 -12.37 3.95 -1.31
CA TRP A 361 -12.02 4.70 -0.11
C TRP A 361 -12.17 3.81 1.11
N ALA A 362 -11.09 3.37 1.70
CA ALA A 362 -11.11 2.58 2.93
C ALA A 362 -10.79 3.47 4.14
N PHE A 363 -11.69 3.50 5.11
CA PHE A 363 -11.63 4.43 6.23
C PHE A 363 -11.31 3.73 7.56
N ASP A 364 -10.61 4.46 8.43
CA ASP A 364 -10.36 4.08 9.82
C ASP A 364 -11.42 4.70 10.75
N THR A 365 -11.35 6.00 11.04
CA THR A 365 -12.21 6.67 12.03
C THR A 365 -13.25 7.62 11.41
N THR A 366 -13.42 7.60 10.10
CA THR A 366 -14.43 8.40 9.40
C THR A 366 -15.85 7.88 9.67
N ASP A 367 -16.82 8.77 9.76
CA ASP A 367 -18.24 8.40 9.87
C ASP A 367 -18.73 7.71 8.59
N MET A 368 -19.01 6.41 8.69
CA MET A 368 -19.38 5.58 7.54
C MET A 368 -20.76 5.89 6.99
N THR A 369 -21.67 6.45 7.79
CA THR A 369 -22.99 6.90 7.33
C THR A 369 -22.83 8.10 6.41
N ARG A 370 -22.09 9.12 6.84
CA ARG A 370 -21.76 10.28 6.02
C ARG A 370 -20.92 9.89 4.79
N ALA A 371 -19.95 9.00 4.95
CA ALA A 371 -19.16 8.52 3.83
C ALA A 371 -20.05 7.87 2.76
N LYS A 372 -21.03 7.04 3.16
CA LYS A 372 -22.00 6.44 2.24
C LYS A 372 -22.89 7.46 1.55
N GLU A 373 -23.39 8.43 2.29
CA GLU A 373 -24.25 9.50 1.74
C GLU A 373 -23.52 10.33 0.68
N ILE A 374 -22.24 10.66 0.92
CA ILE A 374 -21.48 11.57 0.04
C ILE A 374 -20.79 10.82 -1.10
N LEU A 375 -20.21 9.65 -0.84
CA LEU A 375 -19.37 8.92 -1.79
C LEU A 375 -20.05 7.73 -2.44
N GLY A 376 -21.10 7.15 -1.82
CA GLY A 376 -21.67 5.88 -2.22
C GLY A 376 -22.24 5.81 -3.63
N SER A 377 -22.54 6.96 -4.25
CA SER A 377 -22.99 7.04 -5.66
C SER A 377 -21.81 7.01 -6.66
N SER A 378 -20.59 7.33 -6.24
CA SER A 378 -19.41 7.47 -7.11
C SER A 378 -18.29 6.47 -6.80
N ALA A 379 -18.10 6.07 -5.56
CA ALA A 379 -16.97 5.23 -5.16
C ALA A 379 -17.41 4.06 -4.27
N CYS A 380 -16.64 2.98 -4.32
CA CYS A 380 -16.69 1.92 -3.32
C CYS A 380 -16.09 2.45 -2.00
N ILE A 381 -16.72 2.15 -0.88
CA ILE A 381 -16.18 2.47 0.44
C ILE A 381 -15.85 1.18 1.21
N GLY A 382 -14.83 1.23 2.06
CA GLY A 382 -14.41 0.11 2.92
C GLY A 382 -14.17 0.54 4.35
N GLY A 383 -14.09 -0.41 5.24
CA GLY A 383 -13.86 -0.15 6.67
C GLY A 383 -15.17 -0.27 7.45
N ASN A 384 -15.25 0.16 8.66
CA ASN A 384 -14.21 0.58 9.58
C ASN A 384 -14.41 -0.12 10.94
N MET A 385 -14.32 -1.46 10.92
CA MET A 385 -14.39 -2.22 12.18
C MET A 385 -13.24 -1.76 13.09
N PRO A 386 -13.54 -1.18 14.28
CA PRO A 386 -12.49 -0.69 15.16
C PRO A 386 -11.59 -1.81 15.70
N ILE A 387 -10.27 -1.61 15.66
CA ILE A 387 -9.31 -2.58 16.19
C ILE A 387 -9.53 -2.85 17.67
N ALA A 388 -9.92 -1.84 18.45
CA ALA A 388 -10.23 -2.00 19.87
C ALA A 388 -11.32 -3.07 20.10
N ILE A 389 -12.39 -3.09 19.29
CA ILE A 389 -13.45 -4.11 19.40
C ILE A 389 -12.91 -5.49 19.03
N LEU A 390 -12.05 -5.60 18.01
CA LEU A 390 -11.44 -6.86 17.62
C LEU A 390 -10.45 -7.39 18.68
N ASN A 391 -9.76 -6.49 19.40
CA ASN A 391 -8.76 -6.87 20.39
C ASN A 391 -9.37 -7.17 21.77
N ILE A 392 -10.16 -6.26 22.32
CA ILE A 392 -10.65 -6.39 23.72
C ILE A 392 -12.15 -6.68 23.82
N GLY A 393 -12.92 -6.46 22.74
CA GLY A 393 -14.37 -6.70 22.72
C GLY A 393 -14.76 -8.18 22.77
N THR A 394 -16.06 -8.42 22.65
CA THR A 394 -16.67 -9.74 22.56
C THR A 394 -17.13 -10.04 21.13
N PRO A 395 -17.32 -11.31 20.75
CA PRO A 395 -17.89 -11.68 19.44
C PRO A 395 -19.28 -11.04 19.18
N GLN A 396 -20.08 -10.80 20.22
CA GLN A 396 -21.38 -10.15 20.06
C GLN A 396 -21.23 -8.66 19.71
N GLU A 397 -20.35 -7.93 20.39
CA GLU A 397 -20.07 -6.52 20.05
C GLU A 397 -19.52 -6.37 18.63
N VAL A 398 -18.70 -7.32 18.19
CA VAL A 398 -18.22 -7.36 16.80
C VAL A 398 -19.38 -7.55 15.81
N LYS A 399 -20.29 -8.49 16.08
CA LYS A 399 -21.47 -8.72 15.23
C LYS A 399 -22.40 -7.51 15.19
N ASP A 400 -22.63 -6.87 16.34
CA ASP A 400 -23.49 -5.68 16.44
C ASP A 400 -22.91 -4.50 15.63
N TYR A 401 -21.59 -4.31 15.72
CA TYR A 401 -20.92 -3.28 14.94
C TYR A 401 -20.89 -3.62 13.43
N ALA A 402 -20.61 -4.88 13.09
CA ALA A 402 -20.68 -5.33 11.69
C ALA A 402 -22.08 -5.16 11.11
N LYS A 403 -23.12 -5.49 11.88
CA LYS A 403 -24.52 -5.25 11.49
C LYS A 403 -24.78 -3.77 11.20
N LYS A 404 -24.34 -2.87 12.07
CA LYS A 404 -24.46 -1.42 11.87
C LYS A 404 -23.80 -0.99 10.56
N LEU A 405 -22.57 -1.47 10.27
CA LEU A 405 -21.86 -1.14 9.04
C LEU A 405 -22.58 -1.66 7.79
N ILE A 406 -23.10 -2.89 7.84
CA ILE A 406 -23.84 -3.47 6.70
C ILE A 406 -25.13 -2.71 6.44
N ASP A 407 -25.90 -2.40 7.50
CA ASP A 407 -27.17 -1.68 7.40
C ASP A 407 -27.03 -0.23 6.92
N THR A 408 -25.85 0.39 7.13
CA THR A 408 -25.57 1.78 6.74
C THR A 408 -24.69 1.85 5.49
N ALA A 409 -23.40 1.56 5.62
CA ALA A 409 -22.42 1.64 4.54
C ALA A 409 -22.63 0.57 3.45
N GLY A 410 -23.05 -0.63 3.85
CA GLY A 410 -23.34 -1.75 2.96
C GLY A 410 -24.66 -1.65 2.21
N LYS A 411 -25.58 -0.79 2.65
CA LYS A 411 -26.90 -0.61 2.01
C LYS A 411 -26.71 -0.26 0.52
N ASP A 412 -27.42 -0.96 -0.34
CA ASP A 412 -27.41 -0.76 -1.79
C ASP A 412 -26.06 -1.01 -2.49
N GLY A 413 -25.17 -1.83 -1.90
CA GLY A 413 -23.89 -2.21 -2.49
C GLY A 413 -22.77 -1.20 -2.31
N GLY A 414 -21.65 -1.40 -3.04
CA GLY A 414 -20.52 -0.46 -3.04
C GLY A 414 -19.76 -0.38 -1.71
N TYR A 415 -19.73 -1.48 -0.95
CA TYR A 415 -19.08 -1.55 0.35
C TYR A 415 -18.26 -2.83 0.50
N ILE A 416 -17.11 -2.73 1.18
CA ILE A 416 -16.25 -3.85 1.57
C ILE A 416 -16.07 -3.81 3.08
N MET A 417 -16.46 -4.88 3.79
CA MET A 417 -16.21 -5.02 5.22
C MET A 417 -14.71 -5.18 5.48
N MET A 418 -14.17 -4.29 6.29
CA MET A 418 -12.74 -4.26 6.65
C MET A 418 -12.57 -3.72 8.07
N ASN A 419 -11.42 -4.03 8.66
CA ASN A 419 -10.93 -3.31 9.85
C ASN A 419 -10.48 -1.89 9.47
N GLY A 420 -10.59 -0.96 10.42
CA GLY A 420 -10.23 0.45 10.20
C GLY A 420 -8.72 0.67 10.10
N ALA A 421 -7.95 0.14 11.04
CA ALA A 421 -6.49 0.21 11.05
C ALA A 421 -5.87 -1.20 10.92
N VAL A 422 -4.57 -1.29 10.67
CA VAL A 422 -3.84 -2.57 10.53
C VAL A 422 -3.92 -3.40 11.81
N ILE A 423 -4.18 -4.72 11.69
CA ILE A 423 -4.30 -5.63 12.83
C ILE A 423 -2.93 -6.24 13.15
N ASP A 424 -2.32 -5.80 14.24
CA ASP A 424 -1.19 -6.51 14.86
C ASP A 424 -1.68 -7.52 15.90
N GLU A 425 -2.62 -7.13 16.75
CA GLU A 425 -3.18 -7.97 17.79
C GLU A 425 -4.72 -7.95 17.76
N ALA A 426 -5.34 -9.12 17.89
CA ALA A 426 -6.78 -9.29 18.03
C ALA A 426 -7.11 -10.66 18.63
N LYS A 427 -8.33 -10.82 19.16
CA LYS A 427 -8.84 -12.15 19.52
C LYS A 427 -9.27 -12.91 18.27
N PRO A 428 -8.80 -14.13 18.04
CA PRO A 428 -9.17 -14.94 16.87
C PRO A 428 -10.69 -15.10 16.71
N GLU A 429 -11.41 -15.31 17.82
CA GLU A 429 -12.87 -15.44 17.83
C GLU A 429 -13.59 -14.16 17.35
N ASN A 430 -13.00 -12.98 17.60
CA ASN A 430 -13.55 -11.71 17.15
C ASN A 430 -13.38 -11.51 15.65
N ILE A 431 -12.20 -11.83 15.11
CA ILE A 431 -11.97 -11.83 13.65
C ILE A 431 -12.91 -12.80 12.95
N LYS A 432 -13.05 -14.02 13.52
CA LYS A 432 -13.97 -15.02 12.97
C LYS A 432 -15.41 -14.54 13.01
N ALA A 433 -15.85 -13.92 14.12
CA ALA A 433 -17.19 -13.35 14.24
C ALA A 433 -17.47 -12.27 13.19
N MET A 434 -16.50 -11.37 12.90
CA MET A 434 -16.64 -10.35 11.86
C MET A 434 -16.82 -10.99 10.48
N ILE A 435 -15.96 -11.95 10.13
CA ILE A 435 -15.98 -12.58 8.80
C ILE A 435 -17.25 -13.41 8.59
N ASP A 436 -17.56 -14.29 9.53
CA ASP A 436 -18.71 -15.20 9.40
C ASP A 436 -20.04 -14.43 9.40
N PHE A 437 -20.20 -13.48 10.33
CA PHE A 437 -21.40 -12.65 10.38
C PHE A 437 -21.57 -11.81 9.11
N THR A 438 -20.49 -11.24 8.56
CA THR A 438 -20.58 -10.49 7.31
C THR A 438 -21.04 -11.37 6.15
N LYS A 439 -20.58 -12.62 6.07
CA LYS A 439 -20.99 -13.56 5.03
C LYS A 439 -22.45 -14.00 5.14
N GLU A 440 -22.94 -14.16 6.37
CA GLU A 440 -24.32 -14.58 6.66
C GLU A 440 -25.32 -13.42 6.51
N TYR A 441 -25.03 -12.29 7.15
CA TYR A 441 -25.93 -11.16 7.24
C TYR A 441 -25.86 -10.21 6.03
N GLY A 442 -24.69 -10.12 5.40
CA GLY A 442 -24.44 -9.16 4.31
C GLY A 442 -24.90 -9.62 2.93
N VAL A 443 -25.80 -10.59 2.81
CA VAL A 443 -26.35 -11.09 1.53
C VAL A 443 -27.31 -10.06 0.96
N TYR A 444 -27.05 -9.64 -0.29
CA TYR A 444 -27.99 -8.78 -1.03
C TYR A 444 -29.16 -9.60 -1.62
N LYS A 445 -30.35 -9.08 -1.47
CA LYS A 445 -31.59 -9.71 -1.97
C LYS A 445 -31.92 -9.21 -3.37
#